data_a940f8fe70fc336444e59b8e5c6f816d
#
_entry.id   a940f8fe70fc336444e59b8e5c6f816d
#
_cell.length_a   1.000
_cell.length_b   1.000
_cell.length_c   1.000
_cell.angle_alpha   90.00
_cell.angle_beta   90.00
_cell.angle_gamma   90.00
#
_symmetry.space_group_name_H-M   'P 1'
#
loop_
_entity.id
_entity.type
_entity.pdbx_description
1 polymer ?
#
loop_
_entity_poly.entity_id
_entity_poly.type
_entity_poly.pdbx_seq_one_letter_code
_entity_poly.pdbx_strand_id
1 'polypeptide(L)'
;MRKFIELYTEVMSVSTRKKMSKRMAKLARSPAVKMKKARTRLKVRSTAKLAIVARKQALKTIKLKYYPTYDEMPMAQRIKVDQKIQQKYGKAIDKIVRKKMTALKSSEVVRVAKAKETMKDA
;
A
#
# COMPACT_ATOMS: atom_id res chain seq x y z
N MET A 1 1.93 -5.25 -28.92
CA MET A 1 3.12 -5.07 -28.05
C MET A 1 3.03 -5.99 -26.85
N ARG A 2 4.03 -6.83 -26.63
CA ARG A 2 4.07 -7.68 -25.45
C ARG A 2 4.36 -6.84 -24.22
N LYS A 3 3.68 -7.13 -23.12
CA LYS A 3 3.95 -6.47 -21.82
C LYS A 3 5.32 -6.93 -21.30
N PHE A 4 6.02 -6.05 -20.59
CA PHE A 4 7.33 -6.33 -20.01
C PHE A 4 7.34 -7.62 -19.17
N ILE A 5 6.30 -7.89 -18.42
CA ILE A 5 6.15 -9.10 -17.58
C ILE A 5 6.13 -10.38 -18.44
N GLU A 6 5.48 -10.35 -19.59
CA GLU A 6 5.44 -11.49 -20.50
C GLU A 6 6.82 -11.79 -21.10
N LEU A 7 7.53 -10.75 -21.52
CA LEU A 7 8.92 -10.88 -21.99
C LEU A 7 9.83 -11.42 -20.88
N TYR A 8 9.67 -10.94 -19.67
CA TYR A 8 10.44 -11.38 -18.51
C TYR A 8 10.23 -12.87 -18.22
N THR A 9 8.98 -13.35 -18.25
CA THR A 9 8.65 -14.76 -18.01
C THR A 9 9.13 -15.67 -19.13
N GLU A 10 9.13 -15.22 -20.38
CA GLU A 10 9.60 -16.01 -21.53
C GLU A 10 11.12 -16.12 -21.59
N VAL A 11 11.85 -15.06 -21.25
CA VAL A 11 13.31 -14.98 -21.43
C VAL A 11 14.05 -15.55 -20.22
N MET A 12 13.48 -15.49 -19.03
CA MET A 12 14.17 -15.92 -17.83
C MET A 12 13.85 -17.34 -17.40
N SER A 13 14.88 -18.17 -17.33
CA SER A 13 14.78 -19.51 -16.75
C SER A 13 14.51 -19.45 -15.24
N VAL A 14 14.00 -20.56 -14.68
CA VAL A 14 13.79 -20.70 -13.22
C VAL A 14 15.10 -20.49 -12.46
N SER A 15 16.22 -20.99 -12.98
CA SER A 15 17.57 -20.81 -12.42
C SER A 15 17.96 -19.34 -12.32
N THR A 16 17.73 -18.56 -13.37
CA THR A 16 17.99 -17.11 -13.41
C THR A 16 17.12 -16.35 -12.42
N ARG A 17 15.85 -16.70 -12.33
CA ARG A 17 14.93 -16.11 -11.34
C ARG A 17 15.36 -16.36 -9.89
N LYS A 18 15.82 -17.57 -9.60
CA LYS A 18 16.38 -17.91 -8.27
C LYS A 18 17.64 -17.10 -7.95
N LYS A 19 18.54 -16.93 -8.92
CA LYS A 19 19.75 -16.11 -8.75
C LYS A 19 19.40 -14.65 -8.49
N MET A 20 18.45 -14.09 -9.23
CA MET A 20 17.96 -12.73 -9.00
C MET A 20 17.30 -12.57 -7.64
N SER A 21 16.49 -13.52 -7.22
CA SER A 21 15.86 -13.52 -5.90
C SER A 21 16.92 -13.49 -4.77
N LYS A 22 17.98 -14.29 -4.89
CA LYS A 22 19.10 -14.28 -3.94
C LYS A 22 19.85 -12.94 -3.93
N ARG A 23 20.10 -12.36 -5.12
CA ARG A 23 20.72 -11.02 -5.22
C ARG A 23 19.88 -9.95 -4.55
N MET A 24 18.57 -9.94 -4.80
CA MET A 24 17.66 -9.00 -4.17
C MET A 24 17.60 -9.15 -2.67
N ALA A 25 17.63 -10.38 -2.16
CA ALA A 25 17.70 -10.66 -0.73
C ALA A 25 19.02 -10.13 -0.10
N LYS A 26 20.15 -10.29 -0.79
CA LYS A 26 21.45 -9.73 -0.34
C LYS A 26 21.40 -8.19 -0.34
N LEU A 27 20.88 -7.57 -1.40
CA LEU A 27 20.73 -6.12 -1.48
C LEU A 27 19.86 -5.58 -0.35
N ALA A 28 18.76 -6.25 -0.05
CA ALA A 28 17.86 -5.85 1.05
C ALA A 28 18.54 -5.87 2.42
N ARG A 29 19.57 -6.71 2.60
CA ARG A 29 20.38 -6.77 3.83
C ARG A 29 21.57 -5.81 3.83
N SER A 30 21.87 -5.16 2.70
CA SER A 30 23.01 -4.25 2.61
C SER A 30 22.83 -3.03 3.51
N PRO A 31 23.94 -2.48 4.08
CA PRO A 31 23.85 -1.26 4.90
C PRO A 31 23.26 -0.07 4.18
N ALA A 32 23.57 0.10 2.88
CA ALA A 32 23.03 1.18 2.06
C ALA A 32 21.52 1.16 1.97
N VAL A 33 20.92 -0.02 1.74
CA VAL A 33 19.46 -0.18 1.67
C VAL A 33 18.82 0.03 3.05
N LYS A 34 19.43 -0.48 4.11
CA LYS A 34 18.97 -0.26 5.48
C LYS A 34 18.96 1.22 5.84
N MET A 35 19.99 1.97 5.46
CA MET A 35 20.04 3.43 5.66
C MET A 35 18.97 4.15 4.88
N LYS A 36 18.73 3.79 3.62
CA LYS A 36 17.64 4.36 2.82
C LYS A 36 16.27 4.12 3.46
N LYS A 37 16.01 2.91 3.93
CA LYS A 37 14.77 2.58 4.63
C LYS A 37 14.62 3.38 5.93
N ALA A 38 15.69 3.52 6.70
CA ALA A 38 15.69 4.32 7.92
C ALA A 38 15.38 5.79 7.63
N ARG A 39 16.02 6.38 6.60
CA ARG A 39 15.75 7.77 6.17
C ARG A 39 14.30 7.95 5.73
N THR A 40 13.75 6.98 4.99
CA THR A 40 12.35 7.03 4.55
C THR A 40 11.38 7.00 5.73
N ARG A 41 11.68 6.23 6.78
CA ARG A 41 10.88 6.20 8.00
C ARG A 41 10.86 7.53 8.75
N LEU A 42 11.90 8.35 8.60
CA LEU A 42 12.01 9.66 9.23
C LEU A 42 11.26 10.76 8.47
N LYS A 43 10.81 10.48 7.26
CA LYS A 43 10.06 11.43 6.44
C LYS A 43 8.56 11.27 6.63
N VAL A 44 7.87 12.40 6.74
CA VAL A 44 6.41 12.42 6.71
C VAL A 44 5.94 12.06 5.30
N ARG A 45 4.99 11.13 5.18
CA ARG A 45 4.42 10.77 3.89
C ARG A 45 3.70 11.96 3.25
N SER A 46 3.79 12.06 1.94
CA SER A 46 3.09 13.12 1.19
C SER A 46 1.57 13.00 1.34
N THR A 47 0.88 14.12 1.19
CA THR A 47 -0.59 14.18 1.21
C THR A 47 -1.21 13.21 0.20
N ALA A 48 -0.61 13.08 -0.99
CA ALA A 48 -1.08 12.15 -2.02
C ALA A 48 -1.03 10.68 -1.54
N LYS A 49 0.05 10.26 -0.88
CA LYS A 49 0.17 8.90 -0.33
C LYS A 49 -0.83 8.66 0.79
N LEU A 50 -1.02 9.63 1.67
CA LEU A 50 -2.02 9.54 2.75
C LEU A 50 -3.45 9.48 2.19
N ALA A 51 -3.74 10.20 1.11
CA ALA A 51 -5.02 10.15 0.44
C ALA A 51 -5.33 8.74 -0.12
N ILE A 52 -4.33 8.09 -0.71
CA ILE A 52 -4.47 6.70 -1.20
C ILE A 52 -4.79 5.75 -0.06
N VAL A 53 -4.08 5.85 1.06
CA VAL A 53 -4.31 5.02 2.25
C VAL A 53 -5.71 5.29 2.84
N ALA A 54 -6.11 6.56 2.94
CA ALA A 54 -7.43 6.97 3.42
C ALA A 54 -8.56 6.38 2.56
N ARG A 55 -8.41 6.43 1.24
CA ARG A 55 -9.37 5.85 0.30
C ARG A 55 -9.50 4.34 0.43
N LYS A 56 -8.38 3.64 0.57
CA LYS A 56 -8.38 2.19 0.81
C LYS A 56 -9.09 1.83 2.12
N GLN A 57 -8.85 2.57 3.18
CA GLN A 57 -9.51 2.36 4.47
C GLN A 57 -11.02 2.65 4.39
N ALA A 58 -11.41 3.72 3.70
CA ALA A 58 -12.81 4.06 3.48
C ALA A 58 -13.55 2.96 2.71
N LEU A 59 -12.96 2.47 1.62
CA LEU A 59 -13.51 1.35 0.83
C LEU A 59 -13.63 0.07 1.66
N LYS A 60 -12.63 -0.24 2.46
CA LYS A 60 -12.64 -1.39 3.36
C LYS A 60 -13.77 -1.28 4.39
N THR A 61 -13.97 -0.11 4.98
CA THR A 61 -15.05 0.14 5.94
C THR A 61 -16.41 -0.09 5.31
N ILE A 62 -16.64 0.41 4.10
CA ILE A 62 -17.89 0.23 3.38
C ILE A 62 -18.12 -1.23 3.00
N LYS A 63 -17.10 -1.92 2.53
CA LYS A 63 -17.17 -3.36 2.19
C LYS A 63 -17.52 -4.20 3.41
N LEU A 64 -16.91 -3.94 4.56
CA LEU A 64 -17.21 -4.66 5.80
C LEU A 64 -18.65 -4.42 6.28
N LYS A 65 -19.16 -3.22 6.08
CA LYS A 65 -20.51 -2.85 6.52
C LYS A 65 -21.61 -3.43 5.62
N TYR A 66 -21.44 -3.34 4.30
CA TYR A 66 -22.49 -3.68 3.32
C TYR A 66 -22.24 -4.98 2.56
N TYR A 67 -20.98 -5.40 2.45
CA TYR A 67 -20.57 -6.58 1.69
C TYR A 67 -19.57 -7.42 2.49
N PRO A 68 -19.99 -8.02 3.63
CA PRO A 68 -19.06 -8.74 4.50
C PRO A 68 -18.42 -9.98 3.85
N THR A 69 -19.05 -10.53 2.80
CA THR A 69 -18.56 -11.71 2.07
C THR A 69 -17.76 -11.34 0.81
N TYR A 70 -17.32 -10.10 0.68
CA TYR A 70 -16.60 -9.61 -0.50
C TYR A 70 -15.38 -10.45 -0.85
N ASP A 71 -14.58 -10.84 0.15
CA ASP A 71 -13.34 -11.61 -0.07
C ASP A 71 -13.62 -13.05 -0.56
N GLU A 72 -14.81 -13.58 -0.28
CA GLU A 72 -15.24 -14.92 -0.72
C GLU A 72 -15.88 -14.90 -2.11
N MET A 73 -16.18 -13.73 -2.66
CA MET A 73 -16.82 -13.59 -3.96
C MET A 73 -15.87 -13.89 -5.12
N PRO A 74 -16.37 -14.47 -6.24
CA PRO A 74 -15.61 -14.57 -7.47
C PRO A 74 -15.24 -13.17 -8.01
N MET A 75 -14.18 -13.12 -8.81
CA MET A 75 -13.66 -11.83 -9.32
C MET A 75 -14.69 -11.03 -10.12
N ALA A 76 -15.53 -11.69 -10.92
CA ALA A 76 -16.60 -11.04 -11.66
C ALA A 76 -17.60 -10.32 -10.75
N GLN A 77 -17.97 -10.95 -9.63
CA GLN A 77 -18.86 -10.33 -8.64
C GLN A 77 -18.18 -9.19 -7.89
N ARG A 78 -16.90 -9.31 -7.58
CA ARG A 78 -16.11 -8.24 -6.94
C ARG A 78 -16.09 -6.97 -7.79
N ILE A 79 -15.89 -7.11 -9.09
CA ILE A 79 -15.92 -5.98 -10.04
C ILE A 79 -17.29 -5.27 -10.02
N LYS A 80 -18.37 -6.05 -10.05
CA LYS A 80 -19.74 -5.50 -9.97
C LYS A 80 -19.99 -4.78 -8.65
N VAL A 81 -19.53 -5.35 -7.54
CA VAL A 81 -19.63 -4.73 -6.21
C VAL A 81 -18.84 -3.43 -6.15
N ASP A 82 -17.62 -3.40 -6.67
CA ASP A 82 -16.79 -2.20 -6.73
C ASP A 82 -17.47 -1.07 -7.52
N GLN A 83 -18.07 -1.39 -8.65
CA GLN A 83 -18.83 -0.43 -9.45
C GLN A 83 -20.04 0.11 -8.69
N LYS A 84 -20.81 -0.75 -8.00
CA LYS A 84 -21.96 -0.35 -7.18
C LYS A 84 -21.52 0.55 -6.02
N ILE A 85 -20.40 0.24 -5.37
CA ILE A 85 -19.86 1.05 -4.29
C ILE A 85 -19.53 2.46 -4.79
N GLN A 86 -18.86 2.57 -5.93
CA GLN A 86 -18.53 3.88 -6.50
C GLN A 86 -19.76 4.69 -6.88
N GLN A 87 -20.80 4.05 -7.43
CA GLN A 87 -22.04 4.71 -7.82
C GLN A 87 -22.89 5.14 -6.62
N LYS A 88 -23.11 4.23 -5.66
CA LYS A 88 -23.99 4.48 -4.51
C LYS A 88 -23.33 5.25 -3.38
N TYR A 89 -22.07 4.96 -3.10
CA TYR A 89 -21.37 5.41 -1.88
C TYR A 89 -20.23 6.38 -2.16
N GLY A 90 -20.12 6.91 -3.38
CA GLY A 90 -19.04 7.84 -3.75
C GLY A 90 -18.95 9.05 -2.81
N LYS A 91 -20.06 9.69 -2.50
CA LYS A 91 -20.11 10.84 -1.57
C LYS A 91 -19.77 10.44 -0.13
N ALA A 92 -20.25 9.27 0.32
CA ALA A 92 -19.93 8.75 1.64
C ALA A 92 -18.45 8.41 1.76
N ILE A 93 -17.85 7.85 0.71
CA ILE A 93 -16.41 7.60 0.62
C ILE A 93 -15.63 8.89 0.79
N ASP A 94 -16.00 9.96 0.09
CA ASP A 94 -15.33 11.26 0.17
C ASP A 94 -15.37 11.84 1.59
N LYS A 95 -16.50 11.74 2.28
CA LYS A 95 -16.63 12.16 3.68
C LYS A 95 -15.71 11.36 4.60
N ILE A 96 -15.69 10.03 4.46
CA ILE A 96 -14.84 9.16 5.26
C ILE A 96 -13.37 9.45 4.97
N VAL A 97 -13.00 9.67 3.71
CA VAL A 97 -11.63 10.03 3.31
C VAL A 97 -11.18 11.32 4.00
N ARG A 98 -12.01 12.34 4.03
CA ARG A 98 -11.68 13.61 4.72
C ARG A 98 -11.40 13.40 6.20
N LYS A 99 -12.26 12.66 6.91
CA LYS A 99 -12.05 12.32 8.32
C LYS A 99 -10.79 11.50 8.53
N LYS A 100 -10.56 10.49 7.71
CA LYS A 100 -9.37 9.65 7.76
C LYS A 100 -8.11 10.42 7.46
N MET A 101 -8.13 11.38 6.53
CA MET A 101 -6.99 12.24 6.21
C MET A 101 -6.51 13.04 7.42
N THR A 102 -7.43 13.65 8.16
CA THR A 102 -7.09 14.40 9.38
C THR A 102 -6.42 13.49 10.41
N ALA A 103 -7.00 12.32 10.67
CA ALA A 103 -6.45 11.34 11.60
C ALA A 103 -5.08 10.80 11.13
N LEU A 104 -4.93 10.52 9.84
CA LEU A 104 -3.66 10.03 9.27
C LEU A 104 -2.54 11.06 9.32
N LYS A 105 -2.84 12.33 9.08
CA LYS A 105 -1.85 13.41 9.23
C LYS A 105 -1.33 13.50 10.66
N SER A 106 -2.21 13.46 11.63
CA SER A 106 -1.84 13.45 13.06
C SER A 106 -1.03 12.21 13.43
N SER A 107 -1.46 11.04 12.99
CA SER A 107 -0.75 9.77 13.22
C SER A 107 0.63 9.76 12.57
N GLU A 108 0.77 10.35 11.39
CA GLU A 108 2.05 10.42 10.66
C GLU A 108 3.07 11.28 11.42
N VAL A 109 2.64 12.42 11.97
CA VAL A 109 3.50 13.27 12.80
C VAL A 109 3.99 12.52 14.03
N VAL A 110 3.10 11.81 14.72
CA VAL A 110 3.46 10.99 15.88
C VAL A 110 4.40 9.86 15.49
N ARG A 111 4.16 9.18 14.39
CA ARG A 111 5.02 8.10 13.89
C ARG A 111 6.46 8.58 13.62
N VAL A 112 6.59 9.72 12.96
CA VAL A 112 7.90 10.30 12.64
C VAL A 112 8.63 10.73 13.92
N ALA A 113 7.92 11.34 14.86
CA ALA A 113 8.49 11.74 16.15
C ALA A 113 9.02 10.52 16.93
N LYS A 114 8.25 9.43 16.99
CA LYS A 114 8.68 8.17 17.63
C LYS A 114 9.90 7.57 16.93
N ALA A 115 9.94 7.57 15.59
CA ALA A 115 11.07 7.05 14.84
C ALA A 115 12.34 7.86 15.14
N LYS A 116 12.25 9.17 15.24
CA LYS A 116 13.38 10.05 15.60
C LYS A 116 13.87 9.77 17.04
N GLU A 117 12.97 9.59 17.99
CA GLU A 117 13.34 9.22 19.36
C GLU A 117 14.07 7.88 19.42
N THR A 118 13.55 6.86 18.73
CA THR A 118 14.18 5.55 18.65
C THR A 118 15.59 5.63 18.09
N MET A 119 15.84 6.49 17.11
CA MET A 119 17.17 6.70 16.55
C MET A 119 18.13 7.40 17.49
N LYS A 120 17.64 8.32 18.35
CA LYS A 120 18.47 8.98 19.36
C LYS A 120 18.91 8.03 20.46
N ASP A 121 18.08 7.05 20.81
CA ASP A 121 18.35 6.08 21.87
C ASP A 121 19.26 4.92 21.40
N ALA A 122 19.45 4.80 20.08
CA ALA A 122 20.39 3.83 19.49
C ALA A 122 21.81 4.45 19.35
#